data_a285727dd0fb90e760c6e79f37d2ca72
#
_entry.id   a285727dd0fb90e760c6e79f37d2ca72
#
_cell.length_a   1.000
_cell.length_b   1.000
_cell.length_c   1.000
_cell.angle_alpha   90.00
_cell.angle_beta   90.00
_cell.angle_gamma   90.00
#
_symmetry.space_group_name_H-M   'P 1'
#
loop_
_entity.id
_entity.type
_entity.pdbx_description
1 polymer ?
#
loop_
_entity_poly.entity_id
_entity_poly.type
_entity_poly.pdbx_seq_one_letter_code
_entity_poly.pdbx_strand_id
1 'polypeptide(L)'
;MRLKLTLHRQGNDPVDVVITTDSTATTGDVARQVAESDPTRSTPVAEGDVLTLAVAPPTGDRLVPLQPDVPIGEAPIGSGFAASIVNYGPDYAFGGQRAIVGVLHATAGALAGQEFPISSGHVSIGREVGNDVVLTDPMVSQRHARL
;
A
#
# COMPACT_ATOMS: atom_id res chain seq x y z
N MET A 1 25.32 1.47 -0.97
CA MET A 1 24.24 0.92 -1.83
C MET A 1 23.60 2.03 -2.64
N ARG A 2 23.35 1.80 -3.90
CA ARG A 2 22.72 2.76 -4.79
C ARG A 2 21.53 2.10 -5.48
N LEU A 3 20.33 2.70 -5.32
CA LEU A 3 19.08 2.22 -5.90
C LEU A 3 18.47 3.29 -6.80
N LYS A 4 18.04 2.90 -7.98
CA LYS A 4 17.26 3.76 -8.87
C LYS A 4 15.80 3.32 -8.81
N LEU A 5 14.90 4.18 -8.34
CA LEU A 5 13.49 3.89 -8.17
C LEU A 5 12.65 4.91 -8.93
N THR A 6 11.47 4.49 -9.39
CA THR A 6 10.44 5.41 -9.87
C THR A 6 9.49 5.71 -8.70
N LEU A 7 9.60 6.91 -8.15
CA LEU A 7 8.80 7.33 -6.99
C LEU A 7 7.43 7.83 -7.45
N HIS A 8 6.38 7.15 -7.02
CA HIS A 8 4.99 7.56 -7.19
C HIS A 8 4.57 8.46 -6.03
N ARG A 9 4.05 9.63 -6.37
CA ARG A 9 3.61 10.66 -5.41
C ARG A 9 2.14 10.96 -5.62
N GLN A 10 1.42 11.15 -4.52
CA GLN A 10 -0.01 11.48 -4.59
C GLN A 10 -0.22 12.84 -5.27
N GLY A 11 -1.02 12.88 -6.33
CA GLY A 11 -1.35 14.12 -7.04
C GLY A 11 -0.24 14.70 -7.93
N ASN A 12 0.89 14.01 -8.08
CA ASN A 12 2.01 14.42 -8.92
C ASN A 12 2.46 13.29 -9.85
N ASP A 13 3.13 13.66 -10.93
CA ASP A 13 3.72 12.70 -11.84
C ASP A 13 4.82 11.87 -11.16
N PRO A 14 4.99 10.60 -11.55
CA PRO A 14 6.10 9.78 -11.08
C PRO A 14 7.44 10.40 -11.44
N VAL A 15 8.43 10.26 -10.57
CA VAL A 15 9.78 10.78 -10.78
C VAL A 15 10.82 9.70 -10.50
N ASP A 16 11.84 9.63 -11.36
CA ASP A 16 12.98 8.76 -11.12
C ASP A 16 13.88 9.38 -10.07
N VAL A 17 14.15 8.62 -9.02
CA VAL A 17 15.04 9.01 -7.93
C VAL A 17 16.20 8.03 -7.81
N VAL A 18 17.36 8.55 -7.47
CA VAL A 18 18.53 7.74 -7.13
C VAL A 18 18.79 7.89 -5.64
N ILE A 19 18.64 6.80 -4.93
CA ILE A 19 18.91 6.74 -3.50
C ILE A 19 20.31 6.15 -3.30
N THR A 20 21.16 6.91 -2.62
CA THR A 20 22.47 6.43 -2.19
C THR A 20 22.46 6.38 -0.67
N THR A 21 22.55 5.19 -0.11
CA THR A 21 22.45 4.96 1.34
C THR A 21 23.32 3.77 1.74
N ASP A 22 23.56 3.64 3.05
CA ASP A 22 24.18 2.45 3.60
C ASP A 22 23.17 1.26 3.50
N SER A 23 23.67 0.08 3.18
CA SER A 23 22.83 -1.14 3.11
C SER A 23 22.24 -1.54 4.46
N THR A 24 22.80 -1.03 5.56
CA THR A 24 22.31 -1.25 6.94
C THR A 24 21.24 -0.25 7.36
N ALA A 25 21.06 0.85 6.62
CA ALA A 25 19.97 1.79 6.89
C ALA A 25 18.63 1.09 6.74
N THR A 26 17.68 1.38 7.64
CA THR A 26 16.37 0.76 7.58
C THR A 26 15.51 1.32 6.45
N THR A 27 14.55 0.56 5.99
CA THR A 27 13.58 1.03 4.96
C THR A 27 12.80 2.23 5.46
N GLY A 28 12.55 2.33 6.77
CA GLY A 28 11.91 3.47 7.41
C GLY A 28 12.78 4.73 7.38
N ASP A 29 14.07 4.60 7.68
CA ASP A 29 15.02 5.73 7.61
C ASP A 29 15.15 6.27 6.19
N VAL A 30 15.23 5.36 5.21
CA VAL A 30 15.29 5.73 3.80
C VAL A 30 14.00 6.42 3.36
N ALA A 31 12.84 5.89 3.74
CA ALA A 31 11.54 6.50 3.43
C ALA A 31 11.42 7.90 4.02
N ARG A 32 11.87 8.10 5.27
CA ARG A 32 11.88 9.41 5.92
C ARG A 32 12.79 10.38 5.21
N GLN A 33 14.01 9.97 4.89
CA GLN A 33 14.98 10.81 4.18
C GLN A 33 14.48 11.24 2.79
N VAL A 34 13.85 10.33 2.05
CA VAL A 34 13.24 10.64 0.75
C VAL A 34 12.06 11.61 0.93
N ALA A 35 11.23 11.39 1.96
CA ALA A 35 10.09 12.27 2.26
C ALA A 35 10.52 13.69 2.63
N GLU A 36 11.58 13.84 3.41
CA GLU A 36 12.13 15.15 3.82
C GLU A 36 12.84 15.87 2.66
N SER A 37 13.37 15.10 1.71
CA SER A 37 14.06 15.64 0.54
C SER A 37 13.13 16.01 -0.62
N ASP A 38 11.85 15.63 -0.57
CA ASP A 38 10.89 15.90 -1.64
C ASP A 38 10.34 17.34 -1.54
N PRO A 39 10.73 18.26 -2.46
CA PRO A 39 10.28 19.63 -2.43
C PRO A 39 8.79 19.80 -2.75
N THR A 40 8.14 18.77 -3.30
CA THR A 40 6.72 18.80 -3.67
C THR A 40 5.80 18.34 -2.54
N ARG A 41 6.38 17.82 -1.46
CA ARG A 41 5.61 17.37 -0.31
C ARG A 41 5.05 18.58 0.46
N SER A 42 3.74 18.71 0.46
CA SER A 42 3.05 19.81 1.14
C SER A 42 2.86 19.56 2.64
N THR A 43 2.96 18.32 3.09
CA THR A 43 2.78 17.95 4.49
C THR A 43 4.10 17.50 5.09
N PRO A 44 4.61 18.15 6.15
CA PRO A 44 5.82 17.71 6.83
C PRO A 44 5.62 16.34 7.48
N VAL A 45 6.71 15.60 7.64
CA VAL A 45 6.72 14.35 8.39
C VAL A 45 6.50 14.69 9.86
N ALA A 46 5.42 14.17 10.47
CA ALA A 46 5.16 14.37 11.89
C ALA A 46 6.12 13.52 12.75
N GLU A 47 6.49 14.03 13.94
CA GLU A 47 7.16 13.22 14.94
C GLU A 47 6.21 12.08 15.37
N GLY A 48 6.68 10.85 15.30
CA GLY A 48 5.87 9.65 15.59
C GLY A 48 5.28 8.97 14.36
N ASP A 49 5.32 9.59 13.17
CA ASP A 49 5.00 8.91 11.93
C ASP A 49 6.06 7.84 11.64
N VAL A 50 5.60 6.61 11.50
CA VAL A 50 6.44 5.51 11.04
C VAL A 50 6.26 5.40 9.52
N LEU A 51 7.24 5.87 8.78
CA LEU A 51 7.24 5.78 7.31
C LEU A 51 7.92 4.52 6.83
N THR A 52 7.50 4.02 5.68
CA THR A 52 8.19 2.97 4.94
C THR A 52 8.01 3.17 3.44
N LEU A 53 8.71 2.34 2.67
CA LEU A 53 8.55 2.26 1.23
C LEU A 53 7.57 1.14 0.89
N ALA A 54 6.57 1.43 0.08
CA ALA A 54 5.79 0.43 -0.63
C ALA A 54 6.39 0.30 -2.03
N VAL A 55 6.71 -0.91 -2.46
CA VAL A 55 7.45 -1.16 -3.69
C VAL A 55 6.77 -2.18 -4.58
N ALA A 56 6.96 -2.03 -5.90
CA ALA A 56 6.53 -3.01 -6.89
C ALA A 56 7.67 -3.27 -7.87
N PRO A 57 7.92 -4.53 -8.26
CA PRO A 57 8.88 -4.86 -9.30
C PRO A 57 8.43 -4.29 -10.65
N PRO A 58 9.35 -4.15 -11.64
CA PRO A 58 9.01 -3.59 -12.96
C PRO A 58 7.90 -4.35 -13.71
N THR A 59 7.72 -5.61 -13.39
CA THR A 59 6.69 -6.48 -13.97
C THR A 59 5.42 -6.55 -13.13
N GLY A 60 5.41 -5.90 -11.94
CA GLY A 60 4.28 -5.87 -11.02
C GLY A 60 3.61 -4.51 -11.03
N ASP A 61 2.31 -4.50 -10.89
CA ASP A 61 1.47 -3.30 -10.84
C ASP A 61 1.00 -2.97 -9.40
N ARG A 62 1.39 -3.81 -8.44
CA ARG A 62 0.95 -3.69 -7.05
C ARG A 62 2.10 -3.34 -6.12
N LEU A 63 1.94 -2.22 -5.43
CA LEU A 63 2.86 -1.78 -4.38
C LEU A 63 2.66 -2.61 -3.11
N VAL A 64 3.75 -3.18 -2.60
CA VAL A 64 3.79 -3.94 -1.35
C VAL A 64 4.64 -3.17 -0.35
N PRO A 65 4.12 -2.85 0.84
CA PRO A 65 4.90 -2.15 1.85
C PRO A 65 5.98 -3.04 2.44
N LEU A 66 7.13 -2.46 2.63
CA LEU A 66 8.25 -3.09 3.34
C LEU A 66 8.12 -2.85 4.85
N GLN A 67 8.65 -3.75 5.66
CA GLN A 67 8.74 -3.53 7.10
C GLN A 67 9.76 -2.42 7.39
N PRO A 68 9.41 -1.39 8.18
CA PRO A 68 10.24 -0.20 8.33
C PRO A 68 11.57 -0.42 9.06
N ASP A 69 11.68 -1.47 9.84
CA ASP A 69 12.86 -1.85 10.64
C ASP A 69 13.83 -2.79 9.92
N VAL A 70 13.50 -3.23 8.71
CA VAL A 70 14.37 -4.11 7.91
C VAL A 70 15.45 -3.28 7.20
N PRO A 71 16.72 -3.70 7.25
CA PRO A 71 17.78 -3.06 6.48
C PRO A 71 17.46 -3.04 4.98
N ILE A 72 17.71 -1.92 4.31
CA ILE A 72 17.39 -1.77 2.88
C ILE A 72 18.16 -2.79 2.01
N GLY A 73 19.33 -3.20 2.45
CA GLY A 73 20.12 -4.22 1.75
C GLY A 73 19.53 -5.64 1.83
N GLU A 74 18.65 -5.89 2.81
CA GLU A 74 17.97 -7.18 2.99
C GLU A 74 16.52 -7.14 2.51
N ALA A 75 16.00 -5.95 2.22
CA ALA A 75 14.63 -5.77 1.73
C ALA A 75 14.48 -6.28 0.28
N PRO A 76 13.30 -6.81 -0.09
CA PRO A 76 13.02 -7.26 -1.46
C PRO A 76 12.80 -6.08 -2.42
N ILE A 77 13.83 -5.28 -2.60
CA ILE A 77 13.85 -4.08 -3.45
C ILE A 77 15.05 -4.10 -4.37
N GLY A 78 14.88 -3.62 -5.59
CA GLY A 78 15.96 -3.51 -6.57
C GLY A 78 15.83 -2.27 -7.44
N SER A 79 16.87 -1.96 -8.18
CA SER A 79 16.82 -0.87 -9.15
C SER A 79 15.78 -1.15 -10.25
N GLY A 80 15.05 -0.12 -10.64
CA GLY A 80 13.94 -0.22 -11.59
C GLY A 80 12.57 -0.47 -10.94
N PHE A 81 12.52 -0.65 -9.63
CA PHE A 81 11.25 -0.80 -8.91
C PHE A 81 10.48 0.52 -8.87
N ALA A 82 9.16 0.41 -8.90
CA ALA A 82 8.28 1.50 -8.50
C ALA A 82 8.24 1.56 -6.96
N ALA A 83 8.17 2.75 -6.42
CA ALA A 83 8.11 2.97 -4.97
C ALA A 83 7.12 4.08 -4.63
N SER A 84 6.55 4.02 -3.44
CA SER A 84 5.78 5.11 -2.84
C SER A 84 6.09 5.17 -1.35
N ILE A 85 6.07 6.36 -0.78
CA ILE A 85 6.25 6.54 0.67
C ILE A 85 4.88 6.41 1.30
N VAL A 86 4.77 5.52 2.28
CA VAL A 86 3.54 5.22 3.00
C VAL A 86 3.74 5.31 4.49
N ASN A 87 2.69 5.63 5.22
CA ASN A 87 2.68 5.60 6.68
C ASN A 87 2.41 4.18 7.16
N TYR A 88 3.33 3.61 7.91
CA TYR A 88 3.26 2.26 8.46
C TYR A 88 2.60 2.30 9.83
N GLY A 89 1.27 2.32 9.85
CA GLY A 89 0.48 2.32 11.10
C GLY A 89 0.01 0.92 11.52
N PRO A 90 -0.49 0.77 12.76
CA PRO A 90 -1.04 -0.50 13.25
C PRO A 90 -2.23 -1.01 12.42
N ASP A 91 -2.91 -0.11 11.71
CA ASP A 91 -4.04 -0.43 10.83
C ASP A 91 -3.65 -0.60 9.36
N TYR A 92 -2.38 -0.52 9.05
CA TYR A 92 -1.86 -0.61 7.67
C TYR A 92 -2.61 0.25 6.66
N ALA A 93 -3.01 1.43 7.07
CA ALA A 93 -3.68 2.38 6.18
C ALA A 93 -2.67 2.99 5.19
N PHE A 94 -2.28 2.24 4.19
CA PHE A 94 -1.44 2.71 3.08
C PHE A 94 -2.20 3.70 2.22
N GLY A 95 -2.18 4.97 2.59
CA GLY A 95 -2.96 5.97 1.89
C GLY A 95 -4.46 5.65 1.79
N GLY A 96 -5.02 5.00 2.81
CA GLY A 96 -6.39 4.50 2.84
C GLY A 96 -6.58 3.09 2.27
N GLN A 97 -5.51 2.44 1.82
CA GLN A 97 -5.56 1.06 1.33
C GLN A 97 -4.98 0.11 2.37
N ARG A 98 -5.82 -0.77 2.89
CA ARG A 98 -5.40 -1.90 3.72
C ARG A 98 -4.69 -2.95 2.87
N ALA A 99 -3.73 -3.67 3.44
CA ALA A 99 -3.09 -4.79 2.75
C ALA A 99 -4.16 -5.81 2.32
N ILE A 100 -4.18 -6.18 1.05
CA ILE A 100 -5.09 -7.21 0.55
C ILE A 100 -4.52 -8.57 0.96
N VAL A 101 -5.27 -9.30 1.76
CA VAL A 101 -4.88 -10.64 2.27
C VAL A 101 -5.57 -11.77 1.54
N GLY A 102 -6.57 -11.47 0.71
CA GLY A 102 -7.31 -12.46 -0.06
C GLY A 102 -8.24 -11.84 -1.08
N VAL A 103 -8.94 -12.68 -1.82
CA VAL A 103 -9.94 -12.28 -2.81
C VAL A 103 -11.20 -13.11 -2.57
N LEU A 104 -12.34 -12.42 -2.44
CA LEU A 104 -13.64 -13.05 -2.43
C LEU A 104 -14.12 -13.23 -3.88
N HIS A 105 -14.44 -14.47 -4.24
CA HIS A 105 -14.90 -14.82 -5.59
C HIS A 105 -16.39 -15.11 -5.56
N ALA A 106 -17.17 -14.37 -6.33
CA ALA A 106 -18.60 -14.66 -6.48
C ALA A 106 -18.78 -15.79 -7.50
N THR A 107 -19.29 -16.95 -7.04
CA THR A 107 -19.41 -18.16 -7.87
C THR A 107 -20.80 -18.35 -8.47
N ALA A 108 -21.81 -17.65 -7.95
CA ALA A 108 -23.20 -17.77 -8.39
C ALA A 108 -23.97 -16.47 -8.14
N GLY A 109 -25.14 -16.33 -8.73
CA GLY A 109 -26.02 -15.18 -8.59
C GLY A 109 -25.72 -14.06 -9.57
N ALA A 110 -26.29 -12.87 -9.32
CA ALA A 110 -26.16 -11.70 -10.20
C ALA A 110 -24.71 -11.17 -10.31
N LEU A 111 -23.88 -11.48 -9.33
CA LEU A 111 -22.48 -11.03 -9.25
C LEU A 111 -21.48 -12.12 -9.63
N ALA A 112 -21.95 -13.25 -10.16
CA ALA A 112 -21.09 -14.38 -10.54
C ALA A 112 -19.94 -13.95 -11.46
N GLY A 113 -18.72 -14.38 -11.13
CA GLY A 113 -17.50 -14.01 -11.85
C GLY A 113 -16.83 -12.72 -11.37
N GLN A 114 -17.45 -11.98 -10.46
CA GLN A 114 -16.80 -10.79 -9.85
C GLN A 114 -15.86 -11.19 -8.71
N GLU A 115 -14.79 -10.42 -8.59
CA GLU A 115 -13.79 -10.57 -7.53
C GLU A 115 -13.77 -9.32 -6.66
N PHE A 116 -13.74 -9.53 -5.35
CA PHE A 116 -13.69 -8.45 -4.36
C PHE A 116 -12.43 -8.64 -3.51
N PRO A 117 -11.51 -7.67 -3.50
CA PRO A 117 -10.31 -7.75 -2.66
C PRO A 117 -10.69 -7.68 -1.19
N ILE A 118 -10.16 -8.58 -0.39
CA ILE A 118 -10.30 -8.59 1.06
C ILE A 118 -9.05 -8.01 1.69
N SER A 119 -9.22 -6.94 2.46
CA SER A 119 -8.15 -6.31 3.20
C SER A 119 -7.96 -6.93 4.59
N SER A 120 -6.76 -6.72 5.17
CA SER A 120 -6.47 -7.13 6.54
C SER A 120 -7.38 -6.41 7.55
N GLY A 121 -7.71 -7.08 8.64
CA GLY A 121 -8.63 -6.60 9.66
C GLY A 121 -10.06 -7.08 9.43
N HIS A 122 -11.00 -6.43 10.08
CA HIS A 122 -12.41 -6.77 9.91
C HIS A 122 -12.94 -6.26 8.58
N VAL A 123 -13.57 -7.14 7.82
CA VAL A 123 -14.21 -6.81 6.55
C VAL A 123 -15.71 -7.04 6.67
N SER A 124 -16.49 -5.99 6.48
CA SER A 124 -17.95 -6.04 6.41
C SER A 124 -18.41 -6.28 4.97
N ILE A 125 -19.39 -7.18 4.82
CA ILE A 125 -19.96 -7.56 3.53
C ILE A 125 -21.46 -7.34 3.59
N GLY A 126 -22.02 -6.65 2.60
CA GLY A 126 -23.45 -6.44 2.52
C GLY A 126 -23.86 -5.58 1.34
N ARG A 127 -25.17 -5.30 1.25
CA ARG A 127 -25.76 -4.50 0.17
C ARG A 127 -25.61 -2.99 0.39
N GLU A 128 -25.47 -2.56 1.62
CA GLU A 128 -25.35 -1.14 1.97
C GLU A 128 -23.98 -0.59 1.56
N VAL A 129 -23.96 0.63 1.04
CA VAL A 129 -22.76 1.31 0.53
C VAL A 129 -21.69 1.53 1.60
N GLY A 130 -22.03 1.47 2.89
CA GLY A 130 -21.09 1.60 4.01
C GLY A 130 -20.26 0.34 4.31
N ASN A 131 -20.48 -0.77 3.61
CA ASN A 131 -19.69 -1.99 3.78
C ASN A 131 -18.36 -1.91 3.00
N ASP A 132 -17.36 -2.65 3.47
CA ASP A 132 -16.07 -2.76 2.78
C ASP A 132 -16.21 -3.50 1.44
N VAL A 133 -17.06 -4.52 1.41
CA VAL A 133 -17.47 -5.24 0.19
C VAL A 133 -18.96 -5.01 -0.04
N VAL A 134 -19.29 -4.28 -1.08
CA VAL A 134 -20.68 -3.97 -1.44
C VAL A 134 -21.18 -4.97 -2.48
N LEU A 135 -22.16 -5.77 -2.11
CA LEU A 135 -22.84 -6.71 -2.99
C LEU A 135 -24.21 -6.14 -3.38
N THR A 136 -24.34 -5.67 -4.61
CA THR A 136 -25.56 -5.00 -5.11
C THR A 136 -26.72 -5.95 -5.42
N ASP A 137 -26.66 -7.19 -4.95
CA ASP A 137 -27.71 -8.18 -5.12
C ASP A 137 -28.85 -7.95 -4.09
N PRO A 138 -30.13 -7.85 -4.52
CA PRO A 138 -31.26 -7.65 -3.63
C PRO A 138 -31.51 -8.82 -2.65
N MET A 139 -30.94 -10.00 -2.92
CA MET A 139 -31.00 -11.16 -2.02
C MET A 139 -29.99 -11.08 -0.87
N VAL A 140 -29.08 -10.13 -0.90
CA VAL A 140 -28.08 -9.88 0.14
C VAL A 140 -28.62 -8.86 1.14
N SER A 141 -28.51 -9.16 2.44
CA SER A 141 -28.89 -8.22 3.50
C SER A 141 -28.02 -6.96 3.49
N GLN A 142 -28.52 -5.85 4.02
CA GLN A 142 -27.77 -4.59 4.13
C GLN A 142 -26.42 -4.78 4.84
N ARG A 143 -26.41 -5.60 5.91
CA ARG A 143 -25.22 -6.10 6.58
C ARG A 143 -25.33 -7.62 6.63
N HIS A 144 -24.62 -8.29 5.73
CA HIS A 144 -24.81 -9.73 5.51
C HIS A 144 -23.81 -10.59 6.28
N ALA A 145 -22.53 -10.22 6.24
CA ALA A 145 -21.46 -10.97 6.87
C ALA A 145 -20.32 -10.05 7.31
N ARG A 146 -19.49 -10.58 8.19
CA ARG A 146 -18.25 -9.96 8.65
C ARG A 146 -17.15 -11.02 8.71
N LEU A 147 -15.99 -10.72 8.16
CA LEU A 147 -14.78 -11.54 8.18
C LEU A 147 -13.74 -10.95 9.14
#